data_0dabce33367a8b29df185d284c44b505
#
_entry.id   0dabce33367a8b29df185d284c44b505
#
_cell.length_a   1.000
_cell.length_b   1.000
_cell.length_c   1.000
_cell.angle_alpha   90.00
_cell.angle_beta   90.00
_cell.angle_gamma   90.00
#
_symmetry.space_group_name_H-M   'P 1'
#
loop_
_entity.id
_entity.type
_entity.pdbx_description
1 polymer ?
#
loop_
_entity_poly.entity_id
_entity_poly.type
_entity_poly.pdbx_seq_one_letter_code
_entity_poly.pdbx_strand_id
1 'polypeptide(L)'
;MSVPPRAVQLNEANAFLKEHPEVLYVDLLIADMNGVVRGKRIERTSLHKVYEKGINLPASLFALDINGSTVESTGLGLDIGDADRICYPIPDTLCNEPWQKRPTAQLLMTMHEIEGEPFFADPREVLRQVVSKFDELGLTICAAFELEFYLIDQENVNGRPQPPRSPISGKRPQSTQVYLIDDLDEYADCLQDILEGAKEQGIPADAIVKESAPAQFEVNLHHVPDPLKACDYAVLLKRLIKNIAYDHEMDTTFMAKTYPGQAGNGLHVHISVLDKDGHNIFTSEDPEQNAALRHAVGGVLETLPASMAFLCPNVNSYRRFGAQFYVPNAPSWGLDNRTVALRVPTGSADAVRLEHRVAGADANPYLMMAAVLAGVHHGLTNKIEPGKPIEGNSYEQLEQSLPNNLRDALRELDDSEILNKYIDPKYIDIFVACKESELEEFEHSISDLEYNWYLHTV
;
A
#
# COMPACT_ATOMS: atom_id res chain seq x y z
N MET A 1 -20.90 2.08 2.05
CA MET A 1 -21.80 1.83 0.88
C MET A 1 -22.34 0.41 0.97
N SER A 2 -23.65 0.20 0.82
CA SER A 2 -24.20 -1.15 0.79
C SER A 2 -23.73 -1.87 -0.48
N VAL A 3 -23.30 -3.13 -0.35
CA VAL A 3 -22.97 -4.00 -1.49
C VAL A 3 -24.12 -3.93 -2.50
N PRO A 4 -23.85 -3.64 -3.80
CA PRO A 4 -24.89 -3.59 -4.80
C PRO A 4 -25.67 -4.92 -4.84
N PRO A 5 -26.98 -4.90 -5.12
CA PRO A 5 -27.76 -6.13 -5.22
C PRO A 5 -27.10 -7.10 -6.23
N ARG A 6 -27.06 -8.40 -5.91
CA ARG A 6 -26.44 -9.46 -6.74
C ARG A 6 -26.81 -9.39 -8.23
N ALA A 7 -28.01 -8.93 -8.54
CA ALA A 7 -28.46 -8.74 -9.93
C ALA A 7 -27.67 -7.65 -10.67
N VAL A 8 -27.20 -6.61 -10.00
CA VAL A 8 -26.39 -5.52 -10.59
C VAL A 8 -24.98 -6.02 -10.86
N GLN A 9 -24.43 -6.81 -9.96
CA GLN A 9 -23.09 -7.41 -10.13
C GLN A 9 -23.05 -8.42 -11.29
N LEU A 10 -24.09 -9.24 -11.49
CA LEU A 10 -24.19 -10.14 -12.65
C LEU A 10 -24.20 -9.40 -13.99
N ASN A 11 -24.75 -8.17 -14.02
CA ASN A 11 -24.73 -7.35 -15.24
C ASN A 11 -23.31 -6.92 -15.62
N GLU A 12 -22.43 -6.67 -14.65
CA GLU A 12 -21.00 -6.37 -14.87
C GLU A 12 -20.33 -7.53 -15.61
N ALA A 13 -20.41 -8.76 -15.08
CA ALA A 13 -19.85 -9.95 -15.72
C ALA A 13 -20.37 -10.16 -17.14
N ASN A 14 -21.70 -9.99 -17.35
CA ASN A 14 -22.32 -10.15 -18.66
C ASN A 14 -21.83 -9.08 -19.66
N ALA A 15 -21.73 -7.83 -19.23
CA ALA A 15 -21.25 -6.73 -20.06
C ALA A 15 -19.79 -6.96 -20.45
N PHE A 16 -18.94 -7.27 -19.48
CA PHE A 16 -17.53 -7.54 -19.70
C PHE A 16 -17.31 -8.72 -20.67
N LEU A 17 -17.96 -9.87 -20.45
CA LEU A 17 -17.81 -11.04 -21.31
C LEU A 17 -18.33 -10.84 -22.72
N LYS A 18 -19.27 -9.90 -22.92
CA LYS A 18 -19.78 -9.52 -24.23
C LYS A 18 -18.81 -8.59 -24.96
N GLU A 19 -18.18 -7.67 -24.23
CA GLU A 19 -17.19 -6.72 -24.75
C GLU A 19 -15.86 -7.43 -25.06
N HIS A 20 -15.49 -8.42 -24.24
CA HIS A 20 -14.25 -9.18 -24.33
C HIS A 20 -14.51 -10.67 -24.62
N PRO A 21 -14.99 -11.01 -25.83
CA PRO A 21 -15.30 -12.40 -26.20
C PRO A 21 -14.05 -13.29 -26.30
N GLU A 22 -12.86 -12.69 -26.45
CA GLU A 22 -11.56 -13.36 -26.53
C GLU A 22 -11.06 -13.87 -25.19
N VAL A 23 -11.49 -13.34 -24.06
CA VAL A 23 -11.04 -13.74 -22.71
C VAL A 23 -11.33 -15.21 -22.48
N LEU A 24 -10.32 -15.96 -22.06
CA LEU A 24 -10.39 -17.40 -21.81
C LEU A 24 -10.41 -17.73 -20.32
N TYR A 25 -9.69 -16.96 -19.52
CA TYR A 25 -9.49 -17.19 -18.08
C TYR A 25 -9.76 -15.90 -17.30
N VAL A 26 -10.08 -16.09 -16.02
CA VAL A 26 -10.20 -14.97 -15.06
C VAL A 26 -9.42 -15.33 -13.81
N ASP A 27 -8.49 -14.47 -13.41
CA ASP A 27 -7.77 -14.54 -12.15
C ASP A 27 -8.60 -13.86 -11.05
N LEU A 28 -8.97 -14.63 -10.05
CA LEU A 28 -9.69 -14.16 -8.87
C LEU A 28 -8.66 -13.83 -7.80
N LEU A 29 -8.53 -12.57 -7.45
CA LEU A 29 -7.45 -12.01 -6.67
C LEU A 29 -7.92 -11.55 -5.29
N ILE A 30 -7.16 -11.87 -4.25
CA ILE A 30 -7.37 -11.34 -2.90
C ILE A 30 -6.01 -10.94 -2.31
N ALA A 31 -5.92 -9.79 -1.68
CA ALA A 31 -4.69 -9.33 -1.05
C ALA A 31 -4.62 -9.88 0.38
N ASP A 32 -3.53 -10.60 0.72
CA ASP A 32 -3.27 -11.04 2.09
C ASP A 32 -2.80 -9.88 2.99
N MET A 33 -2.49 -10.16 4.26
CA MET A 33 -2.05 -9.14 5.22
C MET A 33 -0.74 -8.44 4.81
N ASN A 34 0.09 -9.09 4.01
CA ASN A 34 1.35 -8.54 3.48
C ASN A 34 1.15 -7.73 2.18
N GLY A 35 -0.10 -7.61 1.70
CA GLY A 35 -0.40 -7.01 0.40
C GLY A 35 0.00 -7.90 -0.78
N VAL A 36 0.33 -9.16 -0.53
CA VAL A 36 0.61 -10.15 -1.58
C VAL A 36 -0.70 -10.63 -2.18
N VAL A 37 -0.80 -10.60 -3.50
CA VAL A 37 -2.00 -11.03 -4.22
C VAL A 37 -2.01 -12.56 -4.30
N ARG A 38 -3.05 -13.18 -3.73
CA ARG A 38 -3.34 -14.61 -3.74
C ARG A 38 -4.60 -14.87 -4.55
N GLY A 39 -4.91 -16.12 -4.86
CA GLY A 39 -6.19 -16.42 -5.52
C GLY A 39 -6.22 -17.67 -6.38
N LYS A 40 -7.15 -17.69 -7.32
CA LYS A 40 -7.39 -18.83 -8.22
C LYS A 40 -7.63 -18.34 -9.65
N ARG A 41 -7.13 -19.09 -10.63
CA ARG A 41 -7.50 -18.92 -12.05
C ARG A 41 -8.67 -19.83 -12.39
N ILE A 42 -9.71 -19.26 -13.01
CA ILE A 42 -10.89 -20.00 -13.47
C ILE A 42 -11.07 -19.85 -14.99
N GLU A 43 -11.83 -20.76 -15.59
CA GLU A 43 -12.30 -20.55 -16.97
C GLU A 43 -13.40 -19.49 -17.01
N ARG A 44 -13.46 -18.71 -18.09
CA ARG A 44 -14.47 -17.65 -18.27
C ARG A 44 -15.92 -18.13 -18.07
N THR A 45 -16.19 -19.38 -18.42
CA THR A 45 -17.54 -19.99 -18.28
C THR A 45 -18.01 -20.10 -16.82
N SER A 46 -17.08 -20.05 -15.88
CA SER A 46 -17.33 -20.12 -14.42
C SER A 46 -17.58 -18.74 -13.80
N LEU A 47 -17.34 -17.63 -14.51
CA LEU A 47 -17.40 -16.28 -13.94
C LEU A 47 -18.79 -15.95 -13.37
N HIS A 48 -19.88 -16.32 -14.06
CA HIS A 48 -21.24 -16.12 -13.57
C HIS A 48 -21.48 -16.75 -12.20
N LYS A 49 -20.97 -18.00 -12.02
CA LYS A 49 -21.08 -18.69 -10.74
C LYS A 49 -20.35 -17.97 -9.61
N VAL A 50 -19.21 -17.31 -9.91
CA VAL A 50 -18.47 -16.49 -8.94
C VAL A 50 -19.30 -15.31 -8.47
N TYR A 51 -19.96 -14.61 -9.38
CA TYR A 51 -20.86 -13.49 -9.05
C TYR A 51 -22.12 -13.95 -8.30
N GLU A 52 -22.63 -15.15 -8.58
CA GLU A 52 -23.83 -15.68 -7.93
C GLU A 52 -23.56 -16.24 -6.53
N LYS A 53 -22.45 -16.95 -6.35
CA LYS A 53 -22.21 -17.80 -5.17
C LYS A 53 -20.88 -17.53 -4.47
N GLY A 54 -20.01 -16.71 -5.07
CA GLY A 54 -18.64 -16.55 -4.61
C GLY A 54 -17.77 -17.77 -4.91
N ILE A 55 -16.59 -17.78 -4.33
CA ILE A 55 -15.68 -18.92 -4.29
C ILE A 55 -15.21 -19.17 -2.86
N ASN A 56 -14.79 -20.41 -2.59
CA ASN A 56 -14.23 -20.74 -1.29
C ASN A 56 -12.71 -20.65 -1.30
N LEU A 57 -12.19 -19.99 -0.26
CA LEU A 57 -10.78 -19.94 0.09
C LEU A 57 -10.63 -20.13 1.61
N PRO A 58 -9.54 -20.76 2.08
CA PRO A 58 -9.34 -20.99 3.51
C PRO A 58 -9.07 -19.68 4.27
N ALA A 59 -9.52 -19.61 5.53
CA ALA A 59 -9.31 -18.47 6.40
C ALA A 59 -7.82 -18.21 6.69
N SER A 60 -7.01 -19.28 6.68
CA SER A 60 -5.54 -19.22 6.87
C SER A 60 -4.81 -18.37 5.83
N LEU A 61 -5.46 -18.02 4.71
CA LEU A 61 -4.91 -17.07 3.74
C LEU A 61 -4.49 -15.75 4.40
N PHE A 62 -5.20 -15.32 5.45
CA PHE A 62 -4.88 -14.13 6.22
C PHE A 62 -3.97 -14.38 7.44
N ALA A 63 -3.48 -15.59 7.59
CA ALA A 63 -2.49 -16.01 8.58
C ALA A 63 -1.14 -16.39 7.96
N LEU A 64 -0.91 -16.00 6.71
CA LEU A 64 0.34 -16.29 6.00
C LEU A 64 1.42 -15.25 6.35
N ASP A 65 2.62 -15.73 6.69
CA ASP A 65 3.80 -14.91 6.74
C ASP A 65 4.23 -14.44 5.34
N ILE A 66 5.29 -13.64 5.25
CA ILE A 66 5.80 -13.11 3.97
C ILE A 66 6.30 -14.23 3.04
N ASN A 67 6.70 -15.38 3.56
CA ASN A 67 7.14 -16.56 2.80
C ASN A 67 5.95 -17.42 2.31
N GLY A 68 4.73 -17.16 2.81
CA GLY A 68 3.52 -17.89 2.49
C GLY A 68 3.28 -19.12 3.37
N SER A 69 3.95 -19.19 4.53
CA SER A 69 3.72 -20.22 5.54
C SER A 69 2.61 -19.79 6.50
N THR A 70 1.72 -20.74 6.87
CA THR A 70 0.68 -20.45 7.87
C THR A 70 1.29 -20.30 9.26
N VAL A 71 0.99 -19.19 9.92
CA VAL A 71 1.38 -18.93 11.32
C VAL A 71 0.28 -19.45 12.23
N GLU A 72 0.48 -20.62 12.79
CA GLU A 72 -0.57 -21.35 13.55
C GLU A 72 -1.02 -20.64 14.82
N SER A 73 -0.14 -19.83 15.46
CA SER A 73 -0.49 -19.04 16.64
C SER A 73 -1.60 -18.00 16.41
N THR A 74 -1.94 -17.72 15.14
CA THR A 74 -3.06 -16.83 14.77
C THR A 74 -4.43 -17.46 15.03
N GLY A 75 -4.52 -18.79 15.18
CA GLY A 75 -5.77 -19.53 15.33
C GLY A 75 -6.63 -19.64 14.06
N LEU A 76 -6.13 -19.20 12.89
CA LEU A 76 -6.86 -19.27 11.61
C LEU A 76 -6.52 -20.52 10.77
N GLY A 77 -5.56 -21.34 11.20
CA GLY A 77 -5.12 -22.55 10.53
C GLY A 77 -5.74 -23.82 11.10
N LEU A 78 -4.88 -24.69 11.64
CA LEU A 78 -5.26 -26.02 12.14
C LEU A 78 -6.31 -25.98 13.25
N ASP A 79 -6.33 -24.98 14.11
CA ASP A 79 -7.27 -24.85 15.23
C ASP A 79 -8.74 -24.84 14.76
N ILE A 80 -9.01 -24.28 13.58
CA ILE A 80 -10.35 -24.25 12.97
C ILE A 80 -10.47 -25.26 11.81
N GLY A 81 -9.50 -26.18 11.67
CA GLY A 81 -9.48 -27.18 10.59
C GLY A 81 -9.29 -26.57 9.21
N ASP A 82 -8.61 -25.42 9.13
CA ASP A 82 -8.39 -24.65 7.89
C ASP A 82 -9.68 -24.39 7.10
N ALA A 83 -10.73 -24.01 7.85
CA ALA A 83 -12.08 -23.93 7.30
C ALA A 83 -12.21 -22.82 6.25
N ASP A 84 -12.86 -23.16 5.14
CA ASP A 84 -13.15 -22.23 4.06
C ASP A 84 -14.09 -21.09 4.49
N ARG A 85 -13.89 -19.94 3.85
CA ARG A 85 -14.76 -18.76 3.84
C ARG A 85 -15.19 -18.47 2.41
N ILE A 86 -16.18 -17.63 2.24
CA ILE A 86 -16.70 -17.28 0.91
C ILE A 86 -16.13 -15.95 0.45
N CYS A 87 -15.48 -15.94 -0.71
CA CYS A 87 -15.00 -14.71 -1.34
C CYS A 87 -15.97 -14.26 -2.43
N TYR A 88 -16.35 -12.99 -2.39
CA TYR A 88 -17.21 -12.34 -3.39
C TYR A 88 -16.46 -11.30 -4.20
N PRO A 89 -16.88 -11.06 -5.46
CA PRO A 89 -16.31 -10.00 -6.31
C PRO A 89 -16.42 -8.62 -5.67
N ILE A 90 -15.35 -7.83 -5.85
CA ILE A 90 -15.38 -6.39 -5.60
C ILE A 90 -15.86 -5.73 -6.89
N PRO A 91 -16.98 -4.96 -6.87
CA PRO A 91 -17.51 -4.31 -8.07
C PRO A 91 -16.50 -3.36 -8.73
N ASP A 92 -16.60 -3.20 -10.05
CA ASP A 92 -15.76 -2.32 -10.87
C ASP A 92 -14.25 -2.66 -10.83
N THR A 93 -13.89 -3.91 -10.52
CA THR A 93 -12.50 -4.38 -10.53
C THR A 93 -12.22 -5.47 -11.58
N LEU A 94 -13.25 -5.89 -12.33
CA LEU A 94 -13.09 -6.84 -13.43
C LEU A 94 -12.45 -6.13 -14.63
N CYS A 95 -11.22 -6.51 -14.99
CA CYS A 95 -10.48 -5.90 -16.09
C CYS A 95 -9.54 -6.91 -16.76
N ASN A 96 -9.05 -6.56 -17.96
CA ASN A 96 -8.08 -7.38 -18.67
C ASN A 96 -6.69 -7.34 -18.03
N GLU A 97 -5.92 -8.40 -18.26
CA GLU A 97 -4.48 -8.48 -17.95
C GLU A 97 -3.67 -8.27 -19.25
N PRO A 98 -3.22 -7.04 -19.58
CA PRO A 98 -2.60 -6.73 -20.88
C PRO A 98 -1.29 -7.47 -21.15
N TRP A 99 -0.59 -7.94 -20.10
CA TRP A 99 0.65 -8.70 -20.19
C TRP A 99 0.46 -10.18 -20.52
N GLN A 100 -0.77 -10.68 -20.53
CA GLN A 100 -1.01 -12.12 -20.73
C GLN A 100 -1.05 -12.49 -22.22
N LYS A 101 -0.18 -13.41 -22.65
CA LYS A 101 -0.19 -13.95 -24.03
C LYS A 101 -1.51 -14.64 -24.40
N ARG A 102 -2.20 -15.24 -23.43
CA ARG A 102 -3.56 -15.76 -23.56
C ARG A 102 -4.51 -14.77 -22.91
N PRO A 103 -5.56 -14.31 -23.65
CA PRO A 103 -6.49 -13.33 -23.11
C PRO A 103 -7.05 -13.78 -21.74
N THR A 104 -6.63 -13.09 -20.71
CA THR A 104 -6.98 -13.35 -19.32
C THR A 104 -7.47 -12.05 -18.69
N ALA A 105 -8.49 -12.13 -17.87
CA ALA A 105 -8.96 -11.03 -17.04
C ALA A 105 -8.60 -11.27 -15.58
N GLN A 106 -8.71 -10.24 -14.76
CA GLN A 106 -8.58 -10.31 -13.31
C GLN A 106 -9.76 -9.66 -12.61
N LEU A 107 -10.01 -10.09 -11.37
CA LEU A 107 -11.13 -9.63 -10.54
C LEU A 107 -10.70 -9.64 -9.08
N LEU A 108 -10.78 -8.51 -8.39
CA LEU A 108 -10.54 -8.47 -6.95
C LEU A 108 -11.72 -9.08 -6.18
N MET A 109 -11.38 -9.76 -5.10
CA MET A 109 -12.31 -10.46 -4.22
C MET A 109 -12.16 -9.96 -2.78
N THR A 110 -13.23 -10.08 -1.98
CA THR A 110 -13.24 -9.84 -0.54
C THR A 110 -13.87 -11.02 0.17
N MET A 111 -13.35 -11.37 1.36
CA MET A 111 -13.76 -12.56 2.10
C MET A 111 -14.90 -12.27 3.08
N HIS A 112 -15.81 -13.23 3.20
CA HIS A 112 -16.96 -13.18 4.11
C HIS A 112 -17.08 -14.49 4.87
N GLU A 113 -17.66 -14.43 6.07
CA GLU A 113 -18.13 -15.61 6.79
C GLU A 113 -19.22 -16.34 6.00
N ILE A 114 -19.45 -17.62 6.33
CA ILE A 114 -20.47 -18.44 5.65
C ILE A 114 -21.87 -17.82 5.79
N GLU A 115 -22.15 -17.17 6.90
CA GLU A 115 -23.40 -16.48 7.19
C GLU A 115 -23.57 -15.17 6.40
N GLY A 116 -22.50 -14.68 5.73
CA GLY A 116 -22.49 -13.53 4.85
C GLY A 116 -21.92 -12.25 5.44
N GLU A 117 -21.55 -12.24 6.73
CA GLU A 117 -20.85 -11.11 7.33
C GLU A 117 -19.43 -10.98 6.77
N PRO A 118 -18.90 -9.76 6.59
CA PRO A 118 -17.51 -9.57 6.17
C PRO A 118 -16.53 -10.26 7.12
N PHE A 119 -15.48 -10.84 6.57
CA PHE A 119 -14.47 -11.53 7.37
C PHE A 119 -13.51 -10.55 8.01
N PHE A 120 -13.42 -10.55 9.32
CA PHE A 120 -12.68 -9.55 10.11
C PHE A 120 -11.18 -9.50 9.81
N ALA A 121 -10.59 -10.59 9.31
CA ALA A 121 -9.16 -10.68 9.01
C ALA A 121 -8.79 -10.25 7.57
N ASP A 122 -9.78 -9.88 6.74
CA ASP A 122 -9.53 -9.31 5.42
C ASP A 122 -9.03 -7.86 5.57
N PRO A 123 -7.80 -7.51 5.11
CA PRO A 123 -7.26 -6.15 5.20
C PRO A 123 -8.17 -5.07 4.59
N ARG A 124 -8.88 -5.41 3.51
CA ARG A 124 -9.82 -4.49 2.88
C ARG A 124 -11.02 -4.21 3.78
N GLU A 125 -11.49 -5.22 4.52
CA GLU A 125 -12.55 -5.07 5.50
C GLU A 125 -12.10 -4.24 6.71
N VAL A 126 -10.86 -4.42 7.17
CA VAL A 126 -10.27 -3.57 8.22
C VAL A 126 -10.35 -2.09 7.82
N LEU A 127 -9.97 -1.77 6.58
CA LEU A 127 -10.11 -0.40 6.07
C LEU A 127 -11.59 0.04 6.01
N ARG A 128 -12.48 -0.84 5.52
CA ARG A 128 -13.91 -0.52 5.40
C ARG A 128 -14.54 -0.14 6.75
N GLN A 129 -14.14 -0.80 7.82
CA GLN A 129 -14.61 -0.49 9.18
C GLN A 129 -14.15 0.90 9.62
N VAL A 130 -12.91 1.29 9.32
CA VAL A 130 -12.43 2.65 9.61
C VAL A 130 -13.18 3.69 8.78
N VAL A 131 -13.38 3.43 7.49
CA VAL A 131 -14.13 4.33 6.59
C VAL A 131 -15.55 4.54 7.05
N SER A 132 -16.23 3.51 7.56
CA SER A 132 -17.61 3.62 8.04
C SER A 132 -17.79 4.66 9.17
N LYS A 133 -16.74 4.94 9.95
CA LYS A 133 -16.77 5.98 11.00
C LYS A 133 -16.86 7.40 10.41
N PHE A 134 -16.31 7.61 9.21
CA PHE A 134 -16.47 8.88 8.48
C PHE A 134 -17.88 9.01 7.90
N ASP A 135 -18.45 7.91 7.39
CA ASP A 135 -19.84 7.88 6.92
C ASP A 135 -20.82 8.31 8.04
N GLU A 136 -20.57 7.88 9.29
CA GLU A 136 -21.36 8.29 10.47
C GLU A 136 -21.32 9.81 10.73
N LEU A 137 -20.24 10.48 10.33
CA LEU A 137 -20.06 11.93 10.41
C LEU A 137 -20.57 12.66 9.16
N GLY A 138 -21.04 11.95 8.13
CA GLY A 138 -21.39 12.51 6.83
C GLY A 138 -20.19 13.04 6.05
N LEU A 139 -19.02 12.46 6.27
CA LEU A 139 -17.76 12.81 5.62
C LEU A 139 -17.35 11.72 4.62
N THR A 140 -16.71 12.14 3.53
CA THR A 140 -16.15 11.25 2.51
C THR A 140 -14.64 11.50 2.39
N ILE A 141 -13.85 10.43 2.36
CA ILE A 141 -12.41 10.53 2.15
C ILE A 141 -12.09 10.52 0.67
N CYS A 142 -11.30 11.49 0.24
CA CYS A 142 -10.72 11.55 -1.09
C CYS A 142 -9.21 11.28 -0.98
N ALA A 143 -8.72 10.26 -1.70
CA ALA A 143 -7.34 9.80 -1.54
C ALA A 143 -6.66 9.51 -2.88
N ALA A 144 -5.33 9.66 -2.90
CA ALA A 144 -4.45 9.28 -3.99
C ALA A 144 -3.13 8.73 -3.45
N PHE A 145 -2.53 7.77 -4.16
CA PHE A 145 -1.21 7.22 -3.84
C PHE A 145 -0.15 7.71 -4.83
N GLU A 146 1.07 7.87 -4.31
CA GLU A 146 2.32 7.93 -5.05
C GLU A 146 3.10 6.65 -4.71
N LEU A 147 3.46 5.87 -5.72
CA LEU A 147 4.03 4.53 -5.55
C LEU A 147 5.42 4.46 -6.17
N GLU A 148 6.45 4.38 -5.34
CA GLU A 148 7.84 4.22 -5.77
C GLU A 148 8.23 2.75 -5.95
N PHE A 149 9.07 2.49 -6.95
CA PHE A 149 9.59 1.15 -7.26
C PHE A 149 10.94 1.23 -7.97
N TYR A 150 11.66 0.10 -7.94
CA TYR A 150 12.84 -0.10 -8.77
C TYR A 150 12.56 -1.08 -9.90
N LEU A 151 12.98 -0.75 -11.10
CA LEU A 151 13.28 -1.76 -12.10
C LEU A 151 14.63 -2.41 -11.74
N ILE A 152 14.70 -3.73 -11.83
CA ILE A 152 15.90 -4.51 -11.53
C ILE A 152 16.14 -5.52 -12.65
N ASP A 153 17.39 -5.92 -12.80
CA ASP A 153 17.76 -6.98 -13.74
C ASP A 153 17.21 -8.33 -13.26
N GLN A 154 16.77 -9.17 -14.17
CA GLN A 154 16.37 -10.54 -13.85
C GLN A 154 17.54 -11.37 -13.31
N GLU A 155 18.79 -11.00 -13.67
CA GLU A 155 20.00 -11.66 -13.18
C GLU A 155 20.56 -10.93 -11.95
N ASN A 156 20.70 -11.67 -10.86
CA ASN A 156 21.37 -11.21 -9.64
C ASN A 156 22.88 -11.41 -9.73
N VAL A 157 23.66 -10.46 -9.24
CA VAL A 157 25.12 -10.59 -9.11
C VAL A 157 25.48 -10.88 -7.67
N ASN A 158 26.07 -12.04 -7.40
CA ASN A 158 26.42 -12.51 -6.05
C ASN A 158 25.21 -12.48 -5.10
N GLY A 159 24.04 -12.89 -5.59
CA GLY A 159 22.79 -12.89 -4.81
C GLY A 159 22.20 -11.51 -4.54
N ARG A 160 22.69 -10.45 -5.19
CA ARG A 160 22.20 -9.07 -5.02
C ARG A 160 21.57 -8.57 -6.30
N PRO A 161 20.43 -7.86 -6.21
CA PRO A 161 19.83 -7.22 -7.35
C PRO A 161 20.75 -6.12 -7.91
N GLN A 162 20.58 -5.80 -9.16
CA GLN A 162 21.26 -4.69 -9.82
C GLN A 162 20.29 -3.94 -10.74
N PRO A 163 20.51 -2.64 -11.03
CA PRO A 163 19.70 -1.94 -12.00
C PRO A 163 19.75 -2.66 -13.36
N PRO A 164 18.67 -2.72 -14.13
CA PRO A 164 18.66 -3.40 -15.42
C PRO A 164 19.48 -2.61 -16.43
N ARG A 165 19.91 -3.28 -17.51
CA ARG A 165 20.44 -2.55 -18.67
C ARG A 165 19.34 -1.80 -19.36
N SER A 166 19.61 -0.57 -19.74
CA SER A 166 18.69 0.18 -20.60
C SER A 166 18.43 -0.57 -21.90
N PRO A 167 17.17 -0.76 -22.31
CA PRO A 167 16.82 -1.31 -23.61
C PRO A 167 17.35 -0.46 -24.78
N ILE A 168 17.53 0.84 -24.60
CA ILE A 168 17.94 1.79 -25.64
C ILE A 168 19.47 1.83 -25.78
N SER A 169 20.18 2.12 -24.69
CA SER A 169 21.64 2.33 -24.73
C SER A 169 22.44 1.06 -24.41
N GLY A 170 21.84 0.01 -23.86
CA GLY A 170 22.51 -1.19 -23.36
C GLY A 170 23.35 -0.98 -22.09
N LYS A 171 23.36 0.23 -21.54
CA LYS A 171 24.15 0.59 -20.36
C LYS A 171 23.36 0.38 -19.08
N ARG A 172 24.05 0.08 -17.97
CA ARG A 172 23.45 0.13 -16.64
C ARG A 172 23.56 1.54 -16.08
N PRO A 173 22.46 2.13 -15.57
CA PRO A 173 22.52 3.42 -14.90
C PRO A 173 23.33 3.28 -13.60
N GLN A 174 24.17 4.27 -13.30
CA GLN A 174 25.02 4.29 -12.11
C GLN A 174 24.85 5.58 -11.30
N SER A 175 24.42 6.66 -11.95
CA SER A 175 24.28 7.96 -11.32
C SER A 175 22.94 8.16 -10.65
N THR A 176 22.93 8.93 -9.58
CA THR A 176 21.71 9.42 -8.92
C THR A 176 21.32 10.75 -9.55
N GLN A 177 20.22 10.78 -10.31
CA GLN A 177 19.73 11.95 -11.02
C GLN A 177 18.22 12.01 -10.91
N VAL A 178 17.71 12.76 -9.91
CA VAL A 178 16.27 12.95 -9.74
C VAL A 178 15.70 13.84 -10.86
N TYR A 179 14.51 13.50 -11.35
CA TYR A 179 13.78 14.22 -12.42
C TYR A 179 14.50 14.26 -13.78
N LEU A 180 15.50 13.42 -14.02
CA LEU A 180 16.19 13.39 -15.30
C LEU A 180 15.29 12.75 -16.37
N ILE A 181 14.89 13.53 -17.36
CA ILE A 181 14.01 13.06 -18.46
C ILE A 181 14.71 12.01 -19.32
N ASP A 182 16.01 12.17 -19.61
CA ASP A 182 16.77 11.19 -20.40
C ASP A 182 16.73 9.77 -19.78
N ASP A 183 16.62 9.66 -18.43
CA ASP A 183 16.48 8.36 -17.77
C ASP A 183 15.08 7.74 -17.99
N LEU A 184 14.04 8.56 -18.21
CA LEU A 184 12.72 8.06 -18.64
C LEU A 184 12.79 7.52 -20.07
N ASP A 185 13.50 8.20 -20.96
CA ASP A 185 13.68 7.78 -22.34
C ASP A 185 14.42 6.44 -22.43
N GLU A 186 15.37 6.16 -21.53
CA GLU A 186 16.12 4.90 -21.49
C GLU A 186 15.24 3.65 -21.23
N TYR A 187 14.03 3.84 -20.64
CA TYR A 187 13.05 2.80 -20.31
C TYR A 187 11.66 3.11 -20.88
N ALA A 188 11.58 3.97 -21.91
CA ALA A 188 10.36 4.57 -22.42
C ALA A 188 9.26 3.54 -22.72
N ASP A 189 9.58 2.48 -23.48
CA ASP A 189 8.59 1.47 -23.89
C ASP A 189 7.93 0.80 -22.66
N CYS A 190 8.73 0.38 -21.67
CA CYS A 190 8.22 -0.24 -20.46
C CYS A 190 7.36 0.72 -19.65
N LEU A 191 7.82 1.96 -19.45
CA LEU A 191 7.10 2.97 -18.66
C LEU A 191 5.81 3.39 -19.36
N GLN A 192 5.81 3.49 -20.69
CA GLN A 192 4.59 3.79 -21.45
C GLN A 192 3.60 2.64 -21.38
N ASP A 193 4.03 1.39 -21.54
CA ASP A 193 3.16 0.22 -21.43
C ASP A 193 2.53 0.11 -20.02
N ILE A 194 3.25 0.52 -18.96
CA ILE A 194 2.70 0.63 -17.60
C ILE A 194 1.52 1.63 -17.58
N LEU A 195 1.67 2.82 -18.16
CA LEU A 195 0.60 3.82 -18.19
C LEU A 195 -0.58 3.38 -19.06
N GLU A 196 -0.32 2.77 -20.22
CA GLU A 196 -1.35 2.25 -21.12
C GLU A 196 -2.12 1.09 -20.47
N GLY A 197 -1.41 0.16 -19.82
CA GLY A 197 -2.01 -0.93 -19.07
C GLY A 197 -2.85 -0.44 -17.86
N ALA A 198 -2.36 0.57 -17.15
CA ALA A 198 -3.12 1.20 -16.08
C ALA A 198 -4.43 1.82 -16.61
N LYS A 199 -4.37 2.53 -17.73
CA LYS A 199 -5.55 3.09 -18.39
C LYS A 199 -6.53 2.01 -18.85
N GLU A 200 -6.05 0.90 -19.42
CA GLU A 200 -6.88 -0.24 -19.82
C GLU A 200 -7.61 -0.86 -18.62
N GLN A 201 -6.95 -0.92 -17.47
CA GLN A 201 -7.53 -1.41 -16.22
C GLN A 201 -8.37 -0.38 -15.45
N GLY A 202 -8.55 0.84 -16.00
CA GLY A 202 -9.28 1.91 -15.33
C GLY A 202 -8.56 2.47 -14.09
N ILE A 203 -7.27 2.19 -13.94
CA ILE A 203 -6.43 2.76 -12.87
C ILE A 203 -6.04 4.19 -13.29
N PRO A 204 -6.34 5.21 -12.47
CA PRO A 204 -6.13 6.60 -12.85
C PRO A 204 -4.66 7.04 -12.65
N ALA A 205 -3.73 6.37 -13.33
CA ALA A 205 -2.33 6.77 -13.36
C ALA A 205 -2.16 8.04 -14.21
N ASP A 206 -1.46 9.04 -13.67
CA ASP A 206 -1.30 10.36 -14.29
C ASP A 206 0.11 10.58 -14.82
N ALA A 207 1.11 10.28 -14.01
CA ALA A 207 2.49 10.59 -14.32
C ALA A 207 3.44 9.49 -13.84
N ILE A 208 4.58 9.38 -14.52
CA ILE A 208 5.74 8.65 -14.04
C ILE A 208 6.87 9.64 -13.81
N VAL A 209 7.51 9.55 -12.65
CA VAL A 209 8.61 10.38 -12.22
C VAL A 209 9.87 9.53 -12.14
N LYS A 210 11.02 10.06 -12.60
CA LYS A 210 12.33 9.48 -12.32
C LYS A 210 12.78 9.89 -10.93
N GLU A 211 12.93 8.89 -10.07
CA GLU A 211 13.37 9.08 -8.71
C GLU A 211 14.90 9.18 -8.55
N SER A 212 15.37 9.42 -7.33
CA SER A 212 16.76 9.73 -7.05
C SER A 212 17.74 8.62 -7.46
N ALA A 213 17.41 7.37 -7.22
CA ALA A 213 18.35 6.26 -7.44
C ALA A 213 18.30 5.71 -8.86
N PRO A 214 19.36 5.00 -9.31
CA PRO A 214 19.40 4.39 -10.64
C PRO A 214 18.23 3.42 -10.87
N ALA A 215 17.51 3.60 -11.97
CA ALA A 215 16.30 2.82 -12.35
C ALA A 215 15.19 2.81 -11.29
N GLN A 216 15.10 3.86 -10.47
CA GLN A 216 13.99 4.09 -9.55
C GLN A 216 12.98 5.05 -10.18
N PHE A 217 11.71 4.68 -10.09
CA PHE A 217 10.58 5.44 -10.65
C PHE A 217 9.45 5.53 -9.64
N GLU A 218 8.56 6.51 -9.86
CA GLU A 218 7.32 6.68 -9.11
C GLU A 218 6.16 6.84 -10.08
N VAL A 219 5.03 6.18 -9.78
CA VAL A 219 3.75 6.41 -10.47
C VAL A 219 2.82 7.17 -9.54
N ASN A 220 2.29 8.30 -10.03
CA ASN A 220 1.30 9.09 -9.34
C ASN A 220 -0.11 8.70 -9.80
N LEU A 221 -1.03 8.51 -8.86
CA LEU A 221 -2.44 8.27 -9.13
C LEU A 221 -3.26 9.55 -8.91
N HIS A 222 -4.29 9.76 -9.73
CA HIS A 222 -5.29 10.77 -9.44
C HIS A 222 -6.12 10.37 -8.20
N HIS A 223 -6.55 11.39 -7.45
CA HIS A 223 -7.40 11.22 -6.29
C HIS A 223 -8.81 10.75 -6.65
N VAL A 224 -9.35 9.89 -5.80
CA VAL A 224 -10.72 9.37 -5.91
C VAL A 224 -11.46 9.52 -4.58
N PRO A 225 -12.76 9.83 -4.58
CA PRO A 225 -13.55 10.00 -3.36
C PRO A 225 -14.01 8.65 -2.77
N ASP A 226 -13.13 7.68 -2.77
CA ASP A 226 -13.32 6.33 -2.21
C ASP A 226 -11.94 5.76 -1.83
N PRO A 227 -11.59 5.71 -0.55
CA PRO A 227 -10.29 5.21 -0.11
C PRO A 227 -10.11 3.71 -0.30
N LEU A 228 -11.20 2.92 -0.32
CA LEU A 228 -11.14 1.50 -0.66
C LEU A 228 -10.71 1.33 -2.11
N LYS A 229 -11.32 2.07 -3.02
CA LYS A 229 -11.00 2.05 -4.44
C LYS A 229 -9.59 2.58 -4.72
N ALA A 230 -9.12 3.59 -3.97
CA ALA A 230 -7.75 4.05 -4.07
C ALA A 230 -6.75 2.93 -3.71
N CYS A 231 -7.03 2.15 -2.66
CA CYS A 231 -6.22 0.99 -2.28
C CYS A 231 -6.32 -0.16 -3.28
N ASP A 232 -7.51 -0.44 -3.82
CA ASP A 232 -7.72 -1.43 -4.90
C ASP A 232 -6.82 -1.09 -6.10
N TYR A 233 -6.77 0.17 -6.51
CA TYR A 233 -5.89 0.65 -7.57
C TYR A 233 -4.40 0.47 -7.25
N ALA A 234 -3.97 0.77 -6.02
CA ALA A 234 -2.58 0.60 -5.62
C ALA A 234 -2.16 -0.89 -5.67
N VAL A 235 -3.02 -1.81 -5.24
CA VAL A 235 -2.78 -3.27 -5.31
C VAL A 235 -2.67 -3.73 -6.77
N LEU A 236 -3.61 -3.34 -7.62
CA LEU A 236 -3.63 -3.70 -9.04
C LEU A 236 -2.45 -3.08 -9.78
N LEU A 237 -2.09 -1.83 -9.48
CA LEU A 237 -0.94 -1.15 -10.08
C LEU A 237 0.38 -1.87 -9.77
N LYS A 238 0.59 -2.30 -8.51
CA LYS A 238 1.78 -3.09 -8.16
C LYS A 238 1.87 -4.38 -8.98
N ARG A 239 0.75 -5.07 -9.18
CA ARG A 239 0.68 -6.28 -10.00
C ARG A 239 0.98 -5.97 -11.47
N LEU A 240 0.39 -4.91 -12.01
CA LEU A 240 0.58 -4.46 -13.38
C LEU A 240 2.05 -4.13 -13.65
N ILE A 241 2.66 -3.26 -12.82
CA ILE A 241 4.06 -2.85 -12.98
C ILE A 241 4.99 -4.06 -13.01
N LYS A 242 4.82 -5.03 -12.09
CA LYS A 242 5.64 -6.25 -12.04
C LYS A 242 5.55 -7.05 -13.34
N ASN A 243 4.35 -7.23 -13.86
CA ASN A 243 4.15 -8.09 -15.04
C ASN A 243 4.57 -7.39 -16.34
N ILE A 244 4.31 -6.09 -16.48
CA ILE A 244 4.79 -5.31 -17.63
C ILE A 244 6.33 -5.28 -17.66
N ALA A 245 6.97 -4.99 -16.52
CA ALA A 245 8.43 -5.03 -16.45
C ALA A 245 9.00 -6.40 -16.85
N TYR A 246 8.34 -7.49 -16.43
CA TYR A 246 8.74 -8.85 -16.81
C TYR A 246 8.65 -9.11 -18.32
N ASP A 247 7.61 -8.59 -18.99
CA ASP A 247 7.48 -8.69 -20.45
C ASP A 247 8.57 -7.89 -21.19
N HIS A 248 9.12 -6.86 -20.53
CA HIS A 248 10.29 -6.09 -21.01
C HIS A 248 11.63 -6.67 -20.54
N GLU A 249 11.68 -7.95 -20.15
CA GLU A 249 12.90 -8.66 -19.71
C GLU A 249 13.57 -8.02 -18.48
N MET A 250 12.77 -7.36 -17.63
CA MET A 250 13.18 -6.77 -16.36
C MET A 250 12.32 -7.31 -15.22
N ASP A 251 12.81 -7.24 -13.99
CA ASP A 251 12.01 -7.43 -12.79
C ASP A 251 11.73 -6.10 -12.10
N THR A 252 10.81 -6.10 -11.13
CA THR A 252 10.45 -4.93 -10.35
C THR A 252 10.43 -5.28 -8.87
N THR A 253 10.91 -4.35 -8.03
CA THR A 253 10.79 -4.50 -6.59
C THR A 253 10.17 -3.28 -5.92
N PHE A 254 9.25 -3.54 -4.99
CA PHE A 254 8.69 -2.59 -4.04
C PHE A 254 9.33 -2.74 -2.65
N MET A 255 10.44 -3.45 -2.55
CA MET A 255 11.21 -3.58 -1.32
C MET A 255 11.59 -2.19 -0.80
N ALA A 256 11.33 -1.93 0.48
CA ALA A 256 11.50 -0.59 1.05
C ALA A 256 12.93 -0.06 0.93
N LYS A 257 13.93 -0.93 1.09
CA LYS A 257 15.36 -0.60 0.92
C LYS A 257 16.05 -1.66 0.08
N THR A 258 16.12 -1.43 -1.22
CA THR A 258 16.71 -2.38 -2.20
C THR A 258 18.23 -2.33 -2.20
N TYR A 259 18.81 -1.12 -2.17
CA TYR A 259 20.27 -0.94 -2.26
C TYR A 259 20.81 -0.18 -1.05
N PRO A 260 21.90 -0.64 -0.43
CA PRO A 260 22.64 0.14 0.56
C PRO A 260 23.09 1.48 -0.04
N GLY A 261 22.94 2.58 0.71
CA GLY A 261 23.40 3.90 0.28
C GLY A 261 22.56 4.59 -0.81
N GLN A 262 21.50 3.95 -1.33
CA GLN A 262 20.55 4.56 -2.27
C GLN A 262 19.24 4.91 -1.57
N ALA A 263 18.37 5.70 -2.23
CA ALA A 263 17.02 5.96 -1.75
C ALA A 263 16.22 4.67 -1.57
N GLY A 264 15.29 4.64 -0.63
CA GLY A 264 14.31 3.55 -0.50
C GLY A 264 13.06 3.86 -1.30
N ASN A 265 12.14 2.89 -1.39
CA ASN A 265 10.83 3.07 -2.01
C ASN A 265 9.81 3.50 -0.97
N GLY A 266 9.16 4.63 -1.18
CA GLY A 266 8.03 5.13 -0.41
C GLY A 266 6.67 4.76 -1.00
N LEU A 267 5.66 4.85 -0.16
CA LEU A 267 4.25 4.83 -0.52
C LEU A 267 3.61 6.06 0.13
N HIS A 268 3.57 7.16 -0.60
CA HIS A 268 2.93 8.36 -0.09
C HIS A 268 1.43 8.32 -0.35
N VAL A 269 0.65 8.90 0.55
CA VAL A 269 -0.79 9.04 0.35
C VAL A 269 -1.22 10.47 0.61
N HIS A 270 -1.96 11.02 -0.36
CA HIS A 270 -2.62 12.30 -0.26
C HIS A 270 -4.07 12.10 0.18
N ILE A 271 -4.51 12.88 1.16
CA ILE A 271 -5.85 12.77 1.74
C ILE A 271 -6.47 14.16 1.84
N SER A 272 -7.69 14.29 1.36
CA SER A 272 -8.62 15.35 1.70
C SER A 272 -9.92 14.75 2.20
N VAL A 273 -10.70 15.54 2.94
CA VAL A 273 -11.96 15.11 3.54
C VAL A 273 -13.06 16.00 3.00
N LEU A 274 -14.08 15.38 2.41
CA LEU A 274 -15.21 16.07 1.81
C LEU A 274 -16.41 16.01 2.75
N ASP A 275 -17.14 17.11 2.83
CA ASP A 275 -18.44 17.15 3.51
C ASP A 275 -19.55 16.50 2.62
N LYS A 276 -20.78 16.47 3.14
CA LYS A 276 -21.96 15.90 2.46
C LYS A 276 -22.29 16.58 1.13
N ASP A 277 -21.81 17.81 0.91
CA ASP A 277 -22.05 18.61 -0.29
C ASP A 277 -20.88 18.49 -1.28
N GLY A 278 -19.85 17.68 -0.94
CA GLY A 278 -18.66 17.42 -1.74
C GLY A 278 -17.57 18.49 -1.62
N HIS A 279 -17.69 19.41 -0.66
CA HIS A 279 -16.68 20.44 -0.43
C HIS A 279 -15.56 19.90 0.48
N ASN A 280 -14.32 20.19 0.13
CA ASN A 280 -13.17 19.84 0.94
C ASN A 280 -13.14 20.68 2.22
N ILE A 281 -13.27 20.04 3.39
CA ILE A 281 -13.26 20.72 4.70
C ILE A 281 -11.90 21.32 5.08
N PHE A 282 -10.83 20.95 4.34
CA PHE A 282 -9.50 21.54 4.51
C PHE A 282 -9.32 22.82 3.69
N THR A 283 -10.28 23.20 2.84
CA THR A 283 -10.20 24.41 1.99
C THR A 283 -9.84 25.64 2.81
N SER A 284 -8.74 26.33 2.46
CA SER A 284 -8.26 27.52 3.16
C SER A 284 -7.23 28.27 2.34
N GLU A 285 -7.26 29.60 2.35
CA GLU A 285 -6.16 30.45 1.86
C GLU A 285 -4.94 30.42 2.80
N ASP A 286 -5.15 30.11 4.09
CA ASP A 286 -4.13 29.90 5.10
C ASP A 286 -4.34 28.56 5.78
N PRO A 287 -3.68 27.48 5.31
CA PRO A 287 -3.87 26.14 5.85
C PRO A 287 -3.59 26.03 7.37
N GLU A 288 -2.69 26.84 7.91
CA GLU A 288 -2.39 26.85 9.35
C GLU A 288 -3.57 27.30 10.21
N GLN A 289 -4.51 28.05 9.64
CA GLN A 289 -5.71 28.52 10.33
C GLN A 289 -6.91 27.56 10.18
N ASN A 290 -6.82 26.57 9.28
CA ASN A 290 -7.91 25.61 9.10
C ASN A 290 -7.93 24.61 10.27
N ALA A 291 -8.96 24.71 11.13
CA ALA A 291 -9.08 23.86 12.31
C ALA A 291 -9.25 22.37 11.95
N ALA A 292 -10.00 22.03 10.88
CA ALA A 292 -10.22 20.65 10.49
C ALA A 292 -8.91 20.00 10.01
N LEU A 293 -8.12 20.72 9.19
CA LEU A 293 -6.79 20.25 8.77
C LEU A 293 -5.87 20.04 9.97
N ARG A 294 -5.78 21.02 10.87
CA ARG A 294 -4.94 20.91 12.08
C ARG A 294 -5.35 19.70 12.93
N HIS A 295 -6.65 19.53 13.18
CA HIS A 295 -7.12 18.40 13.95
C HIS A 295 -6.78 17.07 13.28
N ALA A 296 -6.99 16.95 11.96
CA ALA A 296 -6.60 15.76 11.21
C ALA A 296 -5.10 15.47 11.33
N VAL A 297 -4.25 16.50 11.14
CA VAL A 297 -2.80 16.40 11.33
C VAL A 297 -2.47 15.97 12.76
N GLY A 298 -3.07 16.61 13.77
CA GLY A 298 -2.82 16.30 15.18
C GLY A 298 -3.10 14.84 15.52
N GLY A 299 -4.24 14.31 15.07
CA GLY A 299 -4.61 12.92 15.31
C GLY A 299 -3.69 11.92 14.61
N VAL A 300 -3.26 12.19 13.36
CA VAL A 300 -2.29 11.33 12.68
C VAL A 300 -0.93 11.36 13.39
N LEU A 301 -0.47 12.51 13.84
CA LEU A 301 0.80 12.60 14.59
C LEU A 301 0.74 11.84 15.92
N GLU A 302 -0.38 11.90 16.63
CA GLU A 302 -0.59 11.18 17.89
C GLU A 302 -0.59 9.65 17.69
N THR A 303 -1.19 9.16 16.61
CA THR A 303 -1.27 7.72 16.30
C THR A 303 -0.05 7.20 15.52
N LEU A 304 0.83 8.08 15.03
CA LEU A 304 1.92 7.70 14.13
C LEU A 304 2.88 6.66 14.73
N PRO A 305 3.33 6.72 15.99
CA PRO A 305 4.19 5.69 16.57
C PRO A 305 3.55 4.30 16.52
N ALA A 306 2.29 4.19 16.91
CA ALA A 306 1.54 2.93 16.88
C ALA A 306 1.22 2.45 15.46
N SER A 307 1.13 3.36 14.50
CA SER A 307 0.89 3.03 13.09
C SER A 307 2.11 2.45 12.39
N MET A 308 3.31 2.59 12.95
CA MET A 308 4.58 2.24 12.29
C MET A 308 4.63 0.78 11.83
N ALA A 309 4.03 -0.15 12.56
CA ALA A 309 4.02 -1.56 12.17
C ALA A 309 3.22 -1.81 10.86
N PHE A 310 2.17 -1.03 10.58
CA PHE A 310 1.43 -1.09 9.31
C PHE A 310 2.11 -0.29 8.20
N LEU A 311 2.82 0.79 8.54
CA LEU A 311 3.52 1.66 7.59
C LEU A 311 4.86 1.09 7.13
N CYS A 312 5.52 0.34 8.02
CA CYS A 312 6.84 -0.23 7.86
C CYS A 312 6.85 -1.69 8.35
N PRO A 313 6.14 -2.62 7.64
CA PRO A 313 5.77 -3.92 8.17
C PRO A 313 6.90 -4.96 8.18
N ASN A 314 8.08 -4.63 7.66
CA ASN A 314 9.18 -5.57 7.51
C ASN A 314 10.47 -5.05 8.17
N VAL A 315 11.38 -5.94 8.56
CA VAL A 315 12.69 -5.54 9.08
C VAL A 315 13.44 -4.62 8.11
N ASN A 316 13.30 -4.88 6.81
CA ASN A 316 13.89 -4.07 5.75
C ASN A 316 13.32 -2.65 5.68
N SER A 317 12.07 -2.43 6.05
CA SER A 317 11.41 -1.11 5.99
C SER A 317 12.17 -0.07 6.81
N TYR A 318 12.70 -0.46 7.97
CA TYR A 318 13.43 0.42 8.90
C TYR A 318 14.82 0.84 8.37
N ARG A 319 15.34 0.18 7.33
CA ARG A 319 16.59 0.58 6.66
C ARG A 319 16.43 1.80 5.76
N ARG A 320 15.18 2.29 5.55
CA ARG A 320 14.90 3.53 4.79
C ARG A 320 15.24 4.78 5.58
N PHE A 321 15.11 4.73 6.91
CA PHE A 321 15.18 5.92 7.75
C PHE A 321 16.55 6.57 7.72
N GLY A 322 16.57 7.89 7.54
CA GLY A 322 17.79 8.70 7.50
C GLY A 322 17.58 10.03 6.77
N ALA A 323 18.15 11.10 7.30
CA ALA A 323 18.00 12.48 6.79
C ALA A 323 18.34 12.62 5.31
N GLN A 324 19.36 11.89 4.84
CA GLN A 324 19.82 11.94 3.45
C GLN A 324 18.81 11.39 2.42
N PHE A 325 17.74 10.71 2.86
CA PHE A 325 16.75 10.07 1.99
C PHE A 325 15.35 10.66 2.15
N TYR A 326 15.20 11.78 2.84
CA TYR A 326 13.93 12.45 3.08
C TYR A 326 12.84 11.56 3.71
N VAL A 327 13.26 10.56 4.52
CA VAL A 327 12.35 9.69 5.28
C VAL A 327 12.23 10.22 6.70
N PRO A 328 11.06 10.70 7.13
CA PRO A 328 10.86 11.30 8.44
C PRO A 328 11.05 10.29 9.57
N ASN A 329 11.70 10.70 10.66
CA ASN A 329 12.01 9.84 11.82
C ASN A 329 11.38 10.33 13.14
N ALA A 330 10.54 11.37 13.07
CA ALA A 330 9.79 11.92 14.19
C ALA A 330 8.39 12.36 13.73
N PRO A 331 7.35 12.29 14.59
CA PRO A 331 6.05 12.90 14.34
C PRO A 331 6.23 14.41 14.10
N SER A 332 5.92 14.86 12.89
CA SER A 332 6.17 16.24 12.47
C SER A 332 5.28 16.61 11.29
N TRP A 333 4.95 17.87 11.16
CA TRP A 333 4.21 18.39 10.02
C TRP A 333 4.72 19.76 9.57
N GLY A 334 4.43 20.13 8.33
CA GLY A 334 4.82 21.43 7.81
C GLY A 334 4.21 21.74 6.45
N LEU A 335 4.22 23.03 6.10
CA LEU A 335 3.77 23.51 4.80
C LEU A 335 4.90 23.31 3.78
N ASP A 336 4.57 22.62 2.69
CA ASP A 336 5.50 22.34 1.58
C ASP A 336 6.90 21.84 2.00
N ASN A 337 6.97 21.10 3.09
CA ASN A 337 8.21 20.60 3.67
C ASN A 337 8.33 19.10 3.48
N ARG A 338 9.31 18.63 2.70
CA ARG A 338 9.53 17.20 2.42
C ARG A 338 10.32 16.46 3.51
N THR A 339 10.77 17.16 4.56
CA THR A 339 11.51 16.54 5.67
C THR A 339 10.61 16.08 6.81
N VAL A 340 9.32 16.41 6.80
CA VAL A 340 8.35 16.08 7.85
C VAL A 340 7.51 14.85 7.52
N ALA A 341 6.90 14.23 8.55
CA ALA A 341 6.04 13.07 8.38
C ALA A 341 4.74 13.38 7.64
N LEU A 342 4.15 14.57 7.89
CA LEU A 342 2.93 15.04 7.28
C LEU A 342 3.18 16.38 6.59
N ARG A 343 3.17 16.37 5.27
CA ARG A 343 3.33 17.57 4.46
C ARG A 343 1.95 18.09 4.03
N VAL A 344 1.75 19.38 4.07
CA VAL A 344 0.65 20.07 3.41
C VAL A 344 1.21 20.71 2.15
N PRO A 345 1.01 20.10 0.95
CA PRO A 345 1.57 20.64 -0.29
C PRO A 345 0.99 22.00 -0.64
N THR A 346 1.79 22.84 -1.32
CA THR A 346 1.31 24.10 -1.92
C THR A 346 0.27 23.81 -3.00
N GLY A 347 -0.69 24.74 -3.16
CA GLY A 347 -1.76 24.63 -4.16
C GLY A 347 -2.79 25.73 -4.00
N SER A 348 -3.89 25.66 -4.75
CA SER A 348 -5.04 26.52 -4.54
C SER A 348 -5.76 26.17 -3.23
N ALA A 349 -6.55 27.10 -2.71
CA ALA A 349 -7.24 26.94 -1.42
C ALA A 349 -8.12 25.69 -1.35
N ASP A 350 -8.74 25.31 -2.45
CA ASP A 350 -9.59 24.13 -2.60
C ASP A 350 -8.81 22.80 -2.76
N ALA A 351 -7.53 22.89 -3.13
CA ALA A 351 -6.64 21.73 -3.30
C ALA A 351 -5.84 21.38 -2.04
N VAL A 352 -6.10 22.05 -0.91
CA VAL A 352 -5.44 21.76 0.37
C VAL A 352 -5.70 20.31 0.78
N ARG A 353 -4.62 19.59 1.09
CA ARG A 353 -4.64 18.17 1.45
C ARG A 353 -3.48 17.83 2.38
N LEU A 354 -3.61 16.71 3.05
CA LEU A 354 -2.56 16.10 3.85
C LEU A 354 -1.82 15.06 3.02
N GLU A 355 -0.50 15.12 2.96
CA GLU A 355 0.37 14.09 2.40
C GLU A 355 1.10 13.36 3.53
N HIS A 356 0.84 12.05 3.67
CA HIS A 356 1.55 11.18 4.59
C HIS A 356 2.76 10.56 3.91
N ARG A 357 3.97 10.65 4.51
CA ARG A 357 5.25 10.37 3.85
C ARG A 357 6.09 9.25 4.50
N VAL A 358 5.58 8.60 5.55
CA VAL A 358 6.39 7.64 6.34
C VAL A 358 6.40 6.23 5.76
N ALA A 359 5.29 5.80 5.15
CA ALA A 359 5.12 4.41 4.70
C ALA A 359 6.11 3.99 3.62
N GLY A 360 6.54 2.74 3.67
CA GLY A 360 7.30 2.08 2.61
C GLY A 360 6.41 1.51 1.51
N ALA A 361 6.95 1.39 0.30
CA ALA A 361 6.24 0.76 -0.81
C ALA A 361 5.93 -0.74 -0.57
N ASP A 362 6.56 -1.35 0.43
CA ASP A 362 6.30 -2.71 0.91
C ASP A 362 5.09 -2.82 1.85
N ALA A 363 4.50 -1.69 2.27
CA ALA A 363 3.28 -1.70 3.07
C ALA A 363 2.08 -2.24 2.29
N ASN A 364 1.14 -2.86 3.03
CA ASN A 364 -0.18 -3.18 2.51
C ASN A 364 -1.01 -1.89 2.41
N PRO A 365 -1.48 -1.48 1.22
CA PRO A 365 -2.21 -0.22 1.05
C PRO A 365 -3.45 -0.08 1.92
N TYR A 366 -4.19 -1.18 2.15
CA TYR A 366 -5.39 -1.16 2.97
C TYR A 366 -5.07 -0.89 4.44
N LEU A 367 -4.08 -1.58 5.00
CA LEU A 367 -3.68 -1.42 6.40
C LEU A 367 -3.03 -0.06 6.66
N MET A 368 -2.17 0.36 5.74
CA MET A 368 -1.58 1.71 5.78
C MET A 368 -2.66 2.78 5.78
N MET A 369 -3.62 2.71 4.86
CA MET A 369 -4.73 3.66 4.77
C MET A 369 -5.61 3.59 6.04
N ALA A 370 -5.90 2.40 6.56
CA ALA A 370 -6.70 2.23 7.78
C ALA A 370 -6.04 2.93 8.97
N ALA A 371 -4.73 2.76 9.16
CA ALA A 371 -3.99 3.40 10.25
C ALA A 371 -3.98 4.94 10.12
N VAL A 372 -3.72 5.46 8.92
CA VAL A 372 -3.71 6.91 8.67
C VAL A 372 -5.11 7.50 8.88
N LEU A 373 -6.17 6.86 8.34
CA LEU A 373 -7.54 7.34 8.50
C LEU A 373 -8.05 7.21 9.93
N ALA A 374 -7.61 6.21 10.70
CA ALA A 374 -7.88 6.14 12.14
C ALA A 374 -7.36 7.39 12.86
N GLY A 375 -6.13 7.81 12.53
CA GLY A 375 -5.55 9.05 13.04
C GLY A 375 -6.33 10.30 12.62
N VAL A 376 -6.69 10.42 11.34
CA VAL A 376 -7.51 11.55 10.83
C VAL A 376 -8.84 11.63 11.56
N HIS A 377 -9.58 10.53 11.68
CA HIS A 377 -10.87 10.50 12.37
C HIS A 377 -10.72 10.82 13.87
N HIS A 378 -9.71 10.23 14.52
CA HIS A 378 -9.40 10.50 15.92
C HIS A 378 -9.15 11.99 16.16
N GLY A 379 -8.33 12.61 15.32
CA GLY A 379 -8.01 14.02 15.41
C GLY A 379 -9.22 14.93 15.21
N LEU A 380 -10.03 14.67 14.18
CA LEU A 380 -11.25 15.45 13.90
C LEU A 380 -12.26 15.36 15.03
N THR A 381 -12.48 14.18 15.59
CA THR A 381 -13.50 13.96 16.64
C THR A 381 -13.07 14.51 17.99
N ASN A 382 -11.77 14.38 18.34
CA ASN A 382 -11.23 14.83 19.62
C ASN A 382 -10.57 16.22 19.56
N LYS A 383 -10.53 16.85 18.39
CA LYS A 383 -9.95 18.18 18.17
C LYS A 383 -8.49 18.27 18.62
N ILE A 384 -7.69 17.29 18.20
CA ILE A 384 -6.28 17.20 18.56
C ILE A 384 -5.47 18.26 17.83
N GLU A 385 -4.70 19.06 18.56
CA GLU A 385 -3.86 20.10 17.97
C GLU A 385 -2.44 19.56 17.70
N PRO A 386 -1.87 19.77 16.49
CA PRO A 386 -0.60 19.17 16.08
C PRO A 386 0.65 19.92 16.60
N GLY A 387 0.47 20.99 17.32
CA GLY A 387 1.57 21.95 17.57
C GLY A 387 1.90 22.80 16.34
N LYS A 388 3.04 23.50 16.39
CA LYS A 388 3.47 24.38 15.29
C LYS A 388 4.04 23.58 14.12
N PRO A 389 3.82 24.04 12.87
CA PRO A 389 4.49 23.43 11.72
C PRO A 389 6.01 23.63 11.80
N ILE A 390 6.75 22.68 11.22
CA ILE A 390 8.20 22.76 11.12
C ILE A 390 8.58 23.52 9.85
N GLU A 391 9.34 24.58 10.02
CA GLU A 391 9.98 25.32 8.93
C GLU A 391 11.43 24.85 8.76
N GLY A 392 11.85 24.60 7.52
CA GLY A 392 13.20 24.16 7.20
C GLY A 392 13.47 22.67 7.54
N ASN A 393 14.70 22.35 7.91
CA ASN A 393 15.15 20.97 8.09
C ASN A 393 14.66 20.36 9.42
N SER A 394 13.73 19.42 9.36
CA SER A 394 13.17 18.78 10.57
C SER A 394 14.20 17.93 11.31
N TYR A 395 15.18 17.34 10.62
CA TYR A 395 16.21 16.49 11.24
C TYR A 395 17.19 17.24 12.13
N GLU A 396 17.29 18.56 11.96
CA GLU A 396 18.10 19.44 12.82
C GLU A 396 17.32 19.96 14.04
N GLN A 397 15.99 19.88 13.98
CA GLN A 397 15.10 20.45 14.99
C GLN A 397 14.49 19.40 15.91
N LEU A 398 14.37 18.16 15.43
CA LEU A 398 13.71 17.07 16.15
C LEU A 398 14.66 15.89 16.33
N GLU A 399 14.61 15.29 17.52
CA GLU A 399 15.25 14.00 17.78
C GLU A 399 14.40 12.86 17.18
N GLN A 400 15.06 11.77 16.80
CA GLN A 400 14.37 10.58 16.35
C GLN A 400 13.51 10.02 17.49
N SER A 401 12.22 9.84 17.24
CA SER A 401 11.26 9.37 18.23
C SER A 401 10.26 8.32 17.71
N LEU A 402 10.22 8.09 16.40
CA LEU A 402 9.48 6.96 15.84
C LEU A 402 10.24 5.65 16.09
N PRO A 403 9.54 4.52 16.27
CA PRO A 403 10.16 3.21 16.29
C PRO A 403 11.15 3.03 15.13
N ASN A 404 12.35 2.57 15.41
CA ASN A 404 13.40 2.40 14.41
C ASN A 404 13.68 0.93 14.07
N ASN A 405 12.87 0.03 14.57
CA ASN A 405 12.90 -1.40 14.27
C ASN A 405 11.49 -2.00 14.40
N LEU A 406 11.30 -3.17 13.80
CA LEU A 406 10.00 -3.82 13.74
C LEU A 406 9.48 -4.22 15.14
N ARG A 407 10.34 -4.72 16.02
CA ARG A 407 9.95 -5.16 17.38
C ARG A 407 9.32 -4.04 18.20
N ASP A 408 9.93 -2.86 18.18
CA ASP A 408 9.41 -1.72 18.91
C ASP A 408 8.11 -1.20 18.28
N ALA A 409 8.00 -1.23 16.95
CA ALA A 409 6.78 -0.84 16.25
C ALA A 409 5.60 -1.79 16.55
N LEU A 410 5.85 -3.10 16.64
CA LEU A 410 4.82 -4.08 17.02
C LEU A 410 4.32 -3.86 18.44
N ARG A 411 5.22 -3.52 19.39
CA ARG A 411 4.81 -3.17 20.77
C ARG A 411 3.96 -1.91 20.81
N GLU A 412 4.35 -0.86 20.09
CA GLU A 412 3.56 0.39 20.02
C GLU A 412 2.16 0.14 19.42
N LEU A 413 2.04 -0.78 18.45
CA LEU A 413 0.77 -1.17 17.87
C LEU A 413 -0.10 -1.94 18.88
N ASP A 414 0.47 -2.95 19.54
CA ASP A 414 -0.21 -3.84 20.49
C ASP A 414 -0.73 -3.06 21.72
N ASP A 415 0.09 -2.13 22.23
CA ASP A 415 -0.23 -1.28 23.38
C ASP A 415 -1.17 -0.10 23.03
N SER A 416 -1.56 0.10 21.76
CA SER A 416 -2.28 1.29 21.33
C SER A 416 -3.76 1.28 21.69
N GLU A 417 -4.15 1.99 22.75
CA GLU A 417 -5.56 2.19 23.09
C GLU A 417 -6.36 2.93 22.00
N ILE A 418 -5.69 3.74 21.17
CA ILE A 418 -6.36 4.52 20.12
C ILE A 418 -6.66 3.61 18.92
N LEU A 419 -5.67 2.94 18.37
CA LEU A 419 -5.86 2.09 17.18
C LEU A 419 -6.82 0.92 17.47
N ASN A 420 -6.81 0.37 18.69
CA ASN A 420 -7.75 -0.68 19.13
C ASN A 420 -9.24 -0.24 19.12
N LYS A 421 -9.55 1.07 19.01
CA LYS A 421 -10.91 1.58 18.81
C LYS A 421 -11.36 1.59 17.35
N TYR A 422 -10.41 1.47 16.43
CA TYR A 422 -10.61 1.57 14.98
C TYR A 422 -10.43 0.25 14.26
N ILE A 423 -9.48 -0.54 14.72
CA ILE A 423 -9.10 -1.85 14.15
C ILE A 423 -9.43 -2.90 15.20
N ASP A 424 -10.10 -3.99 14.79
CA ASP A 424 -10.45 -5.09 15.69
C ASP A 424 -9.19 -5.60 16.41
N PRO A 425 -9.14 -5.64 17.74
CA PRO A 425 -7.98 -6.17 18.47
C PRO A 425 -7.56 -7.58 18.03
N LYS A 426 -8.52 -8.43 17.65
CA LYS A 426 -8.21 -9.76 17.10
C LYS A 426 -7.40 -9.69 15.79
N TYR A 427 -7.66 -8.65 14.97
CA TYR A 427 -6.85 -8.45 13.77
C TYR A 427 -5.43 -8.03 14.12
N ILE A 428 -5.29 -7.13 15.11
CA ILE A 428 -3.98 -6.69 15.61
C ILE A 428 -3.20 -7.90 16.15
N ASP A 429 -3.83 -8.76 16.95
CA ASP A 429 -3.22 -10.00 17.47
C ASP A 429 -2.69 -10.89 16.35
N ILE A 430 -3.48 -11.11 15.28
CA ILE A 430 -3.09 -11.91 14.12
C ILE A 430 -1.90 -11.27 13.40
N PHE A 431 -1.96 -9.95 13.16
CA PHE A 431 -0.91 -9.21 12.48
C PHE A 431 0.40 -9.26 13.27
N VAL A 432 0.33 -9.01 14.58
CA VAL A 432 1.50 -9.07 15.49
C VAL A 432 2.09 -10.47 15.49
N ALA A 433 1.26 -11.52 15.65
CA ALA A 433 1.73 -12.90 15.66
C ALA A 433 2.47 -13.29 14.37
N CYS A 434 1.94 -12.88 13.19
CA CYS A 434 2.61 -13.14 11.91
C CYS A 434 3.94 -12.40 11.81
N LYS A 435 3.96 -11.12 12.20
CA LYS A 435 5.18 -10.30 12.11
C LYS A 435 6.25 -10.67 13.15
N GLU A 436 5.86 -11.15 14.32
CA GLU A 436 6.80 -11.70 15.29
C GLU A 436 7.42 -13.01 14.78
N SER A 437 6.63 -13.90 14.17
CA SER A 437 7.14 -15.13 13.55
C SER A 437 8.18 -14.82 12.45
N GLU A 438 7.90 -13.84 11.58
CA GLU A 438 8.85 -13.39 10.55
C GLU A 438 10.14 -12.79 11.17
N LEU A 439 9.97 -12.00 12.24
CA LEU A 439 11.10 -11.38 12.94
C LEU A 439 11.99 -12.43 13.62
N GLU A 440 11.40 -13.44 14.26
CA GLU A 440 12.13 -14.57 14.87
C GLU A 440 12.94 -15.33 13.82
N GLU A 441 12.36 -15.67 12.68
CA GLU A 441 13.06 -16.34 11.58
C GLU A 441 14.23 -15.49 11.08
N PHE A 442 14.00 -14.18 10.90
CA PHE A 442 15.01 -13.23 10.46
C PHE A 442 16.19 -13.13 11.46
N GLU A 443 15.91 -13.07 12.76
CA GLU A 443 16.91 -12.96 13.82
C GLU A 443 17.69 -14.25 14.05
N HIS A 444 17.10 -15.42 13.78
CA HIS A 444 17.81 -16.70 13.83
C HIS A 444 18.69 -16.97 12.60
N SER A 445 18.53 -16.20 11.54
CA SER A 445 19.33 -16.34 10.32
C SER A 445 20.72 -15.76 10.51
N ILE A 446 21.76 -16.60 10.37
CA ILE A 446 23.17 -16.16 10.48
C ILE A 446 23.58 -15.49 9.16
N SER A 447 23.93 -14.22 9.22
CA SER A 447 24.29 -13.42 8.07
C SER A 447 25.77 -13.56 7.69
N ASP A 448 26.11 -13.27 6.41
CA ASP A 448 27.51 -13.16 5.96
C ASP A 448 28.31 -12.14 6.80
N LEU A 449 27.63 -11.11 7.32
CA LEU A 449 28.28 -10.10 8.16
C LEU A 449 28.74 -10.68 9.49
N GLU A 450 27.96 -11.58 10.11
CA GLU A 450 28.33 -12.26 11.34
C GLU A 450 29.51 -13.18 11.11
N TYR A 451 29.55 -13.95 10.02
CA TYR A 451 30.71 -14.74 9.65
C TYR A 451 31.96 -13.87 9.48
N ASN A 452 31.82 -12.73 8.78
CA ASN A 452 32.94 -11.81 8.56
C ASN A 452 33.45 -11.18 9.84
N TRP A 453 32.58 -10.92 10.83
CA TRP A 453 32.98 -10.28 12.08
C TRP A 453 33.47 -11.28 13.14
N TYR A 454 32.78 -12.41 13.29
CA TYR A 454 32.90 -13.24 14.45
C TYR A 454 33.70 -14.54 14.23
N LEU A 455 33.68 -15.09 13.00
CA LEU A 455 34.22 -16.43 12.72
C LEU A 455 35.70 -16.64 13.19
N HIS A 456 36.50 -15.60 13.12
CA HIS A 456 37.91 -15.64 13.48
C HIS A 456 38.29 -14.62 14.55
N THR A 457 37.36 -13.86 15.10
CA THR A 457 37.63 -12.76 16.03
C THR A 457 37.26 -13.11 17.47
N VAL A 458 36.27 -13.97 17.68
CA VAL A 458 35.80 -14.42 19.00
C VAL A 458 36.02 -15.89 19.20
#